data_98088b84ea64a7685dbb331a07451f64
#
_entry.id   98088b84ea64a7685dbb331a07451f64
#
_cell.length_a   1.000
_cell.length_b   1.000
_cell.length_c   1.000
_cell.angle_alpha   90.00
_cell.angle_beta   90.00
_cell.angle_gamma   90.00
#
_symmetry.space_group_name_H-M   'P 1'
#
loop_
_entity.id
_entity.type
_entity.pdbx_description
1 polymer ?
#
loop_
_entity_poly.entity_id
_entity_poly.type
_entity_poly.pdbx_seq_one_letter_code
_entity_poly.pdbx_strand_id
1 'polypeptide(L)'
;MKKKIIRLSTIPMSLDILLQGQLRMLSEHYEVVAVSSPGSDLEKVEKREGVRTVAVPMERQISPLRDLVSLFRLIRLFHREKPWMVHSLTPKAGLLSMMAAWICRIPVRIHSFTGLVFPTASGLKQKILIATDSITCACATTILPEGKGVHRDLERFQITSKPLNIIGNGNINGIDLEFFDQTPAILEQAEKYRKEEVVTFCFVGRIVRDKGINELVSAFQRLHQAYPNTRLVLVGPFEEQLDPVLPETRQMIEQHTAIEWMGWQDDIRPFLVASEVFVFPSYREGFPNVVLQAGAMGLPCIVTDINGSNEIISESINGCIIPSQNEQALYEAMEKMLNQEERQKLAQQARPQIANRYERKALWKELLKFYRSLEG
;
A
#
# COMPACT_ATOMS: atom_id res chain seq x y z
N MET A 1 2.60 -32.54 12.41
CA MET A 1 3.55 -31.44 12.22
C MET A 1 2.86 -30.32 11.43
N LYS A 2 3.09 -29.05 11.76
CA LYS A 2 2.57 -27.94 10.97
C LYS A 2 3.19 -27.97 9.57
N LYS A 3 2.37 -27.70 8.53
CA LYS A 3 2.89 -27.50 7.16
C LYS A 3 3.78 -26.27 7.12
N LYS A 4 4.92 -26.35 6.41
CA LYS A 4 5.84 -25.22 6.27
C LYS A 4 5.40 -24.32 5.14
N ILE A 5 5.33 -23.01 5.40
CA ILE A 5 5.03 -21.96 4.42
C ILE A 5 6.15 -20.92 4.37
N ILE A 6 6.44 -20.43 3.18
CA ILE A 6 7.39 -19.32 2.98
C ILE A 6 6.60 -18.09 2.50
N ARG A 7 6.73 -16.97 3.25
CA ARG A 7 6.24 -15.65 2.83
C ARG A 7 7.42 -14.83 2.34
N LEU A 8 7.30 -14.24 1.14
CA LEU A 8 8.45 -13.67 0.46
C LEU A 8 8.16 -12.31 -0.17
N SER A 9 9.07 -11.34 0.04
CA SER A 9 9.08 -10.04 -0.64
C SER A 9 10.48 -9.67 -1.12
N THR A 10 10.61 -8.68 -2.01
CA THR A 10 11.91 -8.23 -2.53
C THR A 10 12.75 -7.55 -1.46
N ILE A 11 12.15 -6.66 -0.67
CA ILE A 11 12.83 -5.88 0.36
C ILE A 11 12.18 -6.09 1.73
N PRO A 12 12.95 -6.02 2.82
CA PRO A 12 12.44 -6.26 4.17
C PRO A 12 11.31 -5.32 4.59
N MET A 13 11.41 -4.04 4.23
CA MET A 13 10.36 -3.05 4.50
C MET A 13 8.98 -3.48 3.99
N SER A 14 8.91 -4.21 2.86
CA SER A 14 7.63 -4.71 2.35
C SER A 14 7.04 -5.81 3.25
N LEU A 15 7.87 -6.67 3.87
CA LEU A 15 7.38 -7.62 4.88
C LEU A 15 6.96 -6.89 6.15
N ASP A 16 7.75 -5.91 6.57
CA ASP A 16 7.52 -5.14 7.79
C ASP A 16 6.19 -4.38 7.77
N ILE A 17 5.92 -3.68 6.66
CA ILE A 17 4.73 -2.82 6.52
C ILE A 17 3.51 -3.63 6.08
N LEU A 18 3.65 -4.47 5.04
CA LEU A 18 2.50 -5.14 4.43
C LEU A 18 2.01 -6.37 5.19
N LEU A 19 2.86 -7.00 6.02
CA LEU A 19 2.51 -8.24 6.73
C LEU A 19 2.55 -8.11 8.25
N GLN A 20 2.52 -6.90 8.77
CA GLN A 20 2.55 -6.64 10.22
C GLN A 20 1.45 -7.41 10.96
N GLY A 21 1.86 -8.27 11.91
CA GLY A 21 0.98 -9.14 12.69
C GLY A 21 0.49 -10.39 11.95
N GLN A 22 0.45 -10.37 10.61
CA GLN A 22 -0.05 -11.50 9.81
C GLN A 22 0.86 -12.73 9.90
N LEU A 23 2.19 -12.52 9.92
CA LEU A 23 3.13 -13.65 10.02
C LEU A 23 3.02 -14.34 11.38
N ARG A 24 2.83 -13.60 12.45
CA ARG A 24 2.57 -14.13 13.80
C ARG A 24 1.28 -14.93 13.82
N MET A 25 0.18 -14.38 13.31
CA MET A 25 -1.11 -15.08 13.22
C MET A 25 -0.98 -16.39 12.42
N LEU A 26 -0.29 -16.35 11.28
CA LEU A 26 -0.06 -17.57 10.48
C LEU A 26 0.82 -18.58 11.21
N SER A 27 1.74 -18.17 12.07
CA SER A 27 2.62 -19.07 12.82
C SER A 27 1.88 -19.92 13.87
N GLU A 28 0.69 -19.51 14.26
CA GLU A 28 -0.19 -20.33 15.11
C GLU A 28 -0.63 -21.60 14.40
N HIS A 29 -0.72 -21.56 13.06
CA HIS A 29 -1.25 -22.65 12.23
C HIS A 29 -0.20 -23.36 11.38
N TYR A 30 0.85 -22.63 10.95
CA TYR A 30 1.89 -23.11 10.05
C TYR A 30 3.30 -22.90 10.62
N GLU A 31 4.28 -23.64 10.09
CA GLU A 31 5.70 -23.28 10.27
C GLU A 31 6.03 -22.18 9.27
N VAL A 32 6.10 -20.93 9.72
CA VAL A 32 6.29 -19.75 8.86
C VAL A 32 7.76 -19.40 8.75
N VAL A 33 8.24 -19.19 7.52
CA VAL A 33 9.55 -18.61 7.22
C VAL A 33 9.36 -17.36 6.38
N ALA A 34 9.86 -16.23 6.84
CA ALA A 34 9.84 -14.98 6.10
C ALA A 34 11.16 -14.80 5.32
N VAL A 35 11.06 -14.47 4.03
CA VAL A 35 12.23 -14.37 3.14
C VAL A 35 12.23 -13.01 2.45
N SER A 36 13.38 -12.32 2.49
CA SER A 36 13.57 -11.04 1.82
C SER A 36 15.06 -10.77 1.60
N SER A 37 15.40 -9.65 0.96
CA SER A 37 16.79 -9.15 0.96
C SER A 37 17.27 -8.87 2.38
N PRO A 38 18.60 -8.86 2.62
CA PRO A 38 19.15 -8.48 3.92
C PRO A 38 18.83 -7.01 4.24
N GLY A 39 18.69 -6.70 5.52
CA GLY A 39 18.47 -5.34 6.05
C GLY A 39 17.92 -5.37 7.47
N SER A 40 18.05 -4.25 8.18
CA SER A 40 17.61 -4.10 9.58
C SER A 40 16.13 -4.39 9.80
N ASP A 41 15.29 -4.08 8.81
CA ASP A 41 13.84 -4.35 8.91
C ASP A 41 13.54 -5.85 8.92
N LEU A 42 14.43 -6.71 8.36
CA LEU A 42 14.24 -8.17 8.43
C LEU A 42 14.40 -8.68 9.86
N GLU A 43 15.32 -8.12 10.62
CA GLU A 43 15.50 -8.42 12.06
C GLU A 43 14.34 -7.89 12.89
N LYS A 44 13.81 -6.72 12.54
CA LYS A 44 12.57 -6.18 13.18
C LYS A 44 11.39 -7.13 12.96
N VAL A 45 11.20 -7.62 11.72
CA VAL A 45 10.16 -8.60 11.39
C VAL A 45 10.34 -9.86 12.23
N GLU A 46 11.55 -10.43 12.31
CA GLU A 46 11.83 -11.63 13.11
C GLU A 46 11.43 -11.45 14.58
N LYS A 47 11.88 -10.36 15.19
CA LYS A 47 11.61 -10.05 16.61
C LYS A 47 10.12 -9.78 16.86
N ARG A 48 9.49 -8.99 16.01
CA ARG A 48 8.08 -8.60 16.17
C ARG A 48 7.11 -9.75 15.93
N GLU A 49 7.36 -10.51 14.87
CA GLU A 49 6.43 -11.57 14.44
C GLU A 49 6.71 -12.91 15.12
N GLY A 50 7.92 -13.10 15.68
CA GLY A 50 8.32 -14.37 16.29
C GLY A 50 8.46 -15.51 15.29
N VAL A 51 8.79 -15.21 14.04
CA VAL A 51 8.98 -16.18 12.95
C VAL A 51 10.41 -16.15 12.45
N ARG A 52 10.93 -17.28 12.01
CA ARG A 52 12.27 -17.36 11.43
C ARG A 52 12.35 -16.56 10.13
N THR A 53 13.44 -15.80 9.98
CA THR A 53 13.73 -15.05 8.76
C THR A 53 14.91 -15.64 8.01
N VAL A 54 14.96 -15.46 6.68
CA VAL A 54 16.08 -15.86 5.83
C VAL A 54 16.35 -14.74 4.81
N ALA A 55 17.60 -14.27 4.81
CA ALA A 55 18.04 -13.27 3.85
C ALA A 55 18.44 -13.91 2.52
N VAL A 56 17.79 -13.47 1.43
CA VAL A 56 18.19 -13.79 0.05
C VAL A 56 18.29 -12.48 -0.71
N PRO A 57 19.50 -12.03 -1.11
CA PRO A 57 19.67 -10.78 -1.84
C PRO A 57 18.85 -10.73 -3.14
N MET A 58 18.02 -9.73 -3.27
CA MET A 58 17.22 -9.42 -4.46
C MET A 58 17.22 -7.91 -4.66
N GLU A 59 17.52 -7.42 -5.86
CA GLU A 59 17.54 -6.00 -6.15
C GLU A 59 16.17 -5.52 -6.63
N ARG A 60 15.81 -4.25 -6.32
CA ARG A 60 14.56 -3.67 -6.83
C ARG A 60 14.62 -3.41 -8.35
N GLN A 61 15.79 -3.03 -8.85
CA GLN A 61 16.01 -2.77 -10.27
C GLN A 61 16.20 -4.06 -11.07
N ILE A 62 15.92 -4.01 -12.38
CA ILE A 62 16.16 -5.13 -13.29
C ILE A 62 17.66 -5.35 -13.41
N SER A 63 18.14 -6.54 -13.02
CA SER A 63 19.56 -6.92 -13.03
C SER A 63 19.70 -8.40 -13.38
N PRO A 64 19.70 -8.78 -14.67
CA PRO A 64 19.56 -10.19 -15.10
C PRO A 64 20.58 -11.14 -14.46
N LEU A 65 21.85 -10.76 -14.40
CA LEU A 65 22.91 -11.61 -13.79
C LEU A 65 22.72 -11.80 -12.30
N ARG A 66 22.39 -10.74 -11.57
CA ARG A 66 22.13 -10.82 -10.12
C ARG A 66 20.80 -11.53 -9.83
N ASP A 67 19.81 -11.35 -10.70
CA ASP A 67 18.52 -12.04 -10.62
C ASP A 67 18.71 -13.56 -10.80
N LEU A 68 19.60 -13.99 -11.70
CA LEU A 68 19.95 -15.41 -11.86
C LEU A 68 20.60 -15.98 -10.60
N VAL A 69 21.53 -15.25 -9.98
CA VAL A 69 22.14 -15.66 -8.70
C VAL A 69 21.08 -15.77 -7.60
N SER A 70 20.15 -14.81 -7.53
CA SER A 70 19.05 -14.83 -6.55
C SER A 70 18.12 -16.02 -6.79
N LEU A 71 17.81 -16.34 -8.06
CA LEU A 71 17.04 -17.52 -8.43
C LEU A 71 17.71 -18.82 -7.94
N PHE A 72 19.01 -18.99 -8.16
CA PHE A 72 19.75 -20.15 -7.66
C PHE A 72 19.74 -20.26 -6.13
N ARG A 73 19.87 -19.13 -5.41
CA ARG A 73 19.77 -19.09 -3.95
C ARG A 73 18.39 -19.50 -3.46
N LEU A 74 17.32 -19.04 -4.13
CA LEU A 74 15.96 -19.45 -3.82
C LEU A 74 15.71 -20.95 -4.09
N ILE A 75 16.19 -21.49 -5.21
CA ILE A 75 16.12 -22.93 -5.50
C ILE A 75 16.81 -23.74 -4.39
N ARG A 76 18.04 -23.35 -4.01
CA ARG A 76 18.77 -24.02 -2.91
C ARG A 76 18.01 -23.92 -1.59
N LEU A 77 17.47 -22.75 -1.27
CA LEU A 77 16.64 -22.55 -0.08
C LEU A 77 15.42 -23.48 -0.10
N PHE A 78 14.69 -23.52 -1.19
CA PHE A 78 13.47 -24.31 -1.29
C PHE A 78 13.73 -25.82 -1.26
N HIS A 79 14.84 -26.28 -1.84
CA HIS A 79 15.27 -27.68 -1.70
C HIS A 79 15.62 -28.05 -0.26
N ARG A 80 16.23 -27.12 0.50
CA ARG A 80 16.57 -27.36 1.91
C ARG A 80 15.32 -27.30 2.81
N GLU A 81 14.47 -26.29 2.62
CA GLU A 81 13.30 -26.04 3.47
C GLU A 81 12.12 -26.95 3.16
N LYS A 82 11.99 -27.42 1.94
CA LYS A 82 10.88 -28.26 1.42
C LYS A 82 9.50 -27.71 1.84
N PRO A 83 9.19 -26.43 1.56
CA PRO A 83 7.93 -25.85 1.99
C PRO A 83 6.78 -26.50 1.24
N TRP A 84 5.63 -26.60 1.91
CA TRP A 84 4.37 -26.96 1.28
C TRP A 84 3.84 -25.80 0.41
N MET A 85 4.05 -24.56 0.86
CA MET A 85 3.58 -23.35 0.17
C MET A 85 4.68 -22.29 0.08
N VAL A 86 4.73 -21.61 -1.06
CA VAL A 86 5.44 -20.33 -1.24
C VAL A 86 4.42 -19.28 -1.62
N HIS A 87 4.34 -18.19 -0.85
CA HIS A 87 3.47 -17.05 -1.15
C HIS A 87 4.29 -15.77 -1.22
N SER A 88 4.43 -15.23 -2.42
CA SER A 88 5.20 -14.03 -2.71
C SER A 88 4.35 -12.79 -2.84
N LEU A 89 4.97 -11.65 -2.53
CA LEU A 89 4.49 -10.29 -2.72
C LEU A 89 5.52 -9.56 -3.58
N THR A 90 5.19 -8.46 -4.17
CA THR A 90 6.07 -7.61 -4.97
C THR A 90 6.57 -8.27 -6.28
N PRO A 91 6.71 -7.49 -7.37
CA PRO A 91 6.91 -8.07 -8.72
C PRO A 91 8.15 -8.94 -8.85
N LYS A 92 9.33 -8.45 -8.42
CA LYS A 92 10.59 -9.23 -8.55
C LYS A 92 10.59 -10.48 -7.67
N ALA A 93 10.12 -10.37 -6.43
CA ALA A 93 9.97 -11.52 -5.56
C ALA A 93 9.01 -12.56 -6.16
N GLY A 94 7.93 -12.08 -6.80
CA GLY A 94 7.00 -12.91 -7.56
C GLY A 94 7.70 -13.72 -8.64
N LEU A 95 8.36 -13.04 -9.56
CA LEU A 95 9.06 -13.68 -10.68
C LEU A 95 10.05 -14.75 -10.19
N LEU A 96 10.99 -14.36 -9.35
CA LEU A 96 12.08 -15.25 -8.95
C LEU A 96 11.60 -16.41 -8.09
N SER A 97 10.70 -16.15 -7.13
CA SER A 97 10.23 -17.20 -6.23
C SER A 97 9.23 -18.15 -6.89
N MET A 98 8.36 -17.67 -7.79
CA MET A 98 7.44 -18.57 -8.49
C MET A 98 8.20 -19.46 -9.46
N MET A 99 9.21 -18.96 -10.18
CA MET A 99 10.11 -19.78 -11.01
C MET A 99 10.87 -20.82 -10.16
N ALA A 100 11.48 -20.40 -9.06
CA ALA A 100 12.19 -21.32 -8.15
C ALA A 100 11.26 -22.39 -7.59
N ALA A 101 10.07 -22.00 -7.16
CA ALA A 101 9.07 -22.91 -6.60
C ALA A 101 8.52 -23.90 -7.64
N TRP A 102 8.36 -23.45 -8.88
CA TRP A 102 7.98 -24.30 -10.00
C TRP A 102 9.06 -25.34 -10.30
N ILE A 103 10.34 -24.94 -10.38
CA ILE A 103 11.49 -25.82 -10.57
C ILE A 103 11.58 -26.86 -9.44
N CYS A 104 11.38 -26.43 -8.18
CA CYS A 104 11.41 -27.30 -7.01
C CYS A 104 10.11 -28.13 -6.84
N ARG A 105 9.13 -28.02 -7.73
CA ARG A 105 7.83 -28.70 -7.69
C ARG A 105 7.07 -28.51 -6.37
N ILE A 106 7.14 -27.30 -5.80
CA ILE A 106 6.38 -26.95 -4.60
C ILE A 106 4.89 -27.00 -4.94
N PRO A 107 4.05 -27.70 -4.15
CA PRO A 107 2.65 -27.94 -4.54
C PRO A 107 1.83 -26.66 -4.59
N VAL A 108 1.97 -25.74 -3.63
CA VAL A 108 1.19 -24.50 -3.56
C VAL A 108 2.10 -23.30 -3.79
N ARG A 109 1.85 -22.58 -4.87
CA ARG A 109 2.65 -21.43 -5.32
C ARG A 109 1.72 -20.24 -5.55
N ILE A 110 1.71 -19.32 -4.58
CA ILE A 110 0.82 -18.15 -4.59
C ILE A 110 1.61 -16.89 -4.88
N HIS A 111 1.10 -16.05 -5.78
CA HIS A 111 1.56 -14.69 -5.96
C HIS A 111 0.45 -13.69 -5.72
N SER A 112 0.68 -12.72 -4.82
CA SER A 112 -0.20 -11.57 -4.63
C SER A 112 0.33 -10.38 -5.40
N PHE A 113 -0.50 -9.82 -6.29
CA PHE A 113 -0.23 -8.56 -6.97
C PHE A 113 -0.65 -7.39 -6.08
N THR A 114 0.35 -6.70 -5.51
CA THR A 114 0.18 -5.53 -4.63
C THR A 114 0.27 -4.20 -5.39
N GLY A 115 -0.19 -4.20 -6.62
CA GLY A 115 -0.09 -3.12 -7.58
C GLY A 115 0.63 -3.54 -8.85
N LEU A 116 0.39 -2.82 -9.92
CA LEU A 116 0.93 -3.09 -11.25
C LEU A 116 1.73 -1.88 -11.74
N VAL A 117 2.89 -2.14 -12.35
CA VAL A 117 3.76 -1.09 -12.88
C VAL A 117 3.53 -0.90 -14.38
N PHE A 118 3.16 -1.95 -15.10
CA PHE A 118 3.02 -1.91 -16.56
C PHE A 118 1.87 -1.03 -17.08
N PRO A 119 0.75 -0.77 -16.36
CA PRO A 119 -0.32 0.08 -16.88
C PRO A 119 0.12 1.53 -17.13
N THR A 120 1.09 2.02 -16.36
CA THR A 120 1.66 3.37 -16.51
C THR A 120 2.99 3.41 -17.26
N ALA A 121 3.50 2.26 -17.66
CA ALA A 121 4.71 2.15 -18.49
C ALA A 121 4.36 2.17 -19.98
N SER A 122 5.34 2.47 -20.84
CA SER A 122 5.18 2.49 -22.29
C SER A 122 6.32 1.78 -23.02
N GLY A 123 6.10 1.44 -24.29
CA GLY A 123 7.11 0.90 -25.18
C GLY A 123 7.69 -0.44 -24.74
N LEU A 124 9.01 -0.61 -24.89
CA LEU A 124 9.71 -1.87 -24.57
C LEU A 124 9.62 -2.21 -23.07
N LYS A 125 9.68 -1.19 -22.21
CA LYS A 125 9.56 -1.38 -20.75
C LYS A 125 8.24 -2.04 -20.38
N GLN A 126 7.13 -1.57 -20.93
CA GLN A 126 5.81 -2.15 -20.69
C GLN A 126 5.76 -3.63 -21.13
N LYS A 127 6.28 -3.95 -22.33
CA LYS A 127 6.31 -5.33 -22.82
C LYS A 127 7.12 -6.27 -21.93
N ILE A 128 8.26 -5.81 -21.43
CA ILE A 128 9.09 -6.59 -20.47
C ILE A 128 8.33 -6.84 -19.18
N LEU A 129 7.68 -5.82 -18.61
CA LEU A 129 6.91 -5.96 -17.39
C LEU A 129 5.72 -6.92 -17.55
N ILE A 130 4.99 -6.83 -18.66
CA ILE A 130 3.92 -7.78 -19.00
C ILE A 130 4.48 -9.21 -19.12
N ALA A 131 5.59 -9.40 -19.82
CA ALA A 131 6.20 -10.71 -19.96
C ALA A 131 6.63 -11.30 -18.60
N THR A 132 7.25 -10.50 -17.72
CA THR A 132 7.67 -10.96 -16.39
C THR A 132 6.48 -11.33 -15.49
N ASP A 133 5.39 -10.56 -15.54
CA ASP A 133 4.17 -10.86 -14.78
C ASP A 133 3.44 -12.09 -15.33
N SER A 134 3.43 -12.26 -16.68
CA SER A 134 2.89 -13.47 -17.31
C SER A 134 3.69 -14.73 -16.93
N ILE A 135 5.03 -14.67 -16.88
CA ILE A 135 5.87 -15.77 -16.40
C ILE A 135 5.60 -16.07 -14.92
N THR A 136 5.46 -15.05 -14.10
CA THR A 136 5.09 -15.19 -12.69
C THR A 136 3.77 -15.95 -12.56
N CYS A 137 2.76 -15.54 -13.30
CA CYS A 137 1.44 -16.20 -13.31
C CYS A 137 1.53 -17.63 -13.88
N ALA A 138 2.32 -17.89 -14.91
CA ALA A 138 2.50 -19.23 -15.46
C ALA A 138 3.08 -20.19 -14.43
N CYS A 139 4.06 -19.76 -13.64
CA CYS A 139 4.72 -20.56 -12.61
C CYS A 139 3.88 -20.70 -11.32
N ALA A 140 3.01 -19.74 -11.00
CA ALA A 140 2.12 -19.79 -9.85
C ALA A 140 1.00 -20.83 -10.03
N THR A 141 0.50 -21.45 -8.95
CA THR A 141 -0.74 -22.24 -8.94
C THR A 141 -1.95 -21.36 -8.68
N THR A 142 -1.76 -20.25 -7.96
CA THR A 142 -2.83 -19.37 -7.50
C THR A 142 -2.37 -17.92 -7.60
N ILE A 143 -3.26 -17.06 -8.04
CA ILE A 143 -3.00 -15.64 -8.25
C ILE A 143 -4.01 -14.84 -7.44
N LEU A 144 -3.50 -13.91 -6.64
CA LEU A 144 -4.29 -13.07 -5.75
C LEU A 144 -4.08 -11.59 -6.09
N PRO A 145 -4.94 -10.99 -6.92
CA PRO A 145 -5.00 -9.53 -7.03
C PRO A 145 -5.37 -8.91 -5.68
N GLU A 146 -4.71 -7.82 -5.31
CA GLU A 146 -4.96 -7.12 -4.06
C GLU A 146 -6.35 -6.45 -4.01
N GLY A 147 -6.95 -6.15 -5.17
CA GLY A 147 -8.26 -5.52 -5.28
C GLY A 147 -8.88 -5.74 -6.66
N LYS A 148 -10.11 -5.25 -6.82
CA LYS A 148 -10.89 -5.37 -8.07
C LYS A 148 -10.24 -4.61 -9.24
N GLY A 149 -9.56 -3.49 -8.96
CA GLY A 149 -8.86 -2.72 -9.97
C GLY A 149 -7.68 -3.48 -10.54
N VAL A 150 -6.83 -4.06 -9.68
CA VAL A 150 -5.71 -4.92 -10.09
C VAL A 150 -6.23 -6.17 -10.84
N HIS A 151 -7.34 -6.76 -10.39
CA HIS A 151 -7.99 -7.87 -11.07
C HIS A 151 -8.38 -7.48 -12.51
N ARG A 152 -9.12 -6.37 -12.69
CA ARG A 152 -9.52 -5.87 -14.03
C ARG A 152 -8.32 -5.61 -14.94
N ASP A 153 -7.23 -5.04 -14.41
CA ASP A 153 -6.03 -4.79 -15.21
C ASP A 153 -5.35 -6.09 -15.65
N LEU A 154 -5.25 -7.09 -14.79
CA LEU A 154 -4.70 -8.41 -15.15
C LEU A 154 -5.51 -9.08 -16.28
N GLU A 155 -6.84 -8.96 -16.25
CA GLU A 155 -7.73 -9.44 -17.31
C GLU A 155 -7.59 -8.61 -18.60
N ARG A 156 -7.68 -7.28 -18.49
CA ARG A 156 -7.59 -6.34 -19.62
C ARG A 156 -6.30 -6.53 -20.43
N PHE A 157 -5.19 -6.72 -19.75
CA PHE A 157 -3.88 -6.93 -20.40
C PHE A 157 -3.59 -8.41 -20.69
N GLN A 158 -4.55 -9.30 -20.41
CA GLN A 158 -4.43 -10.74 -20.69
C GLN A 158 -3.18 -11.37 -20.07
N ILE A 159 -2.81 -10.96 -18.83
CA ILE A 159 -1.61 -11.44 -18.15
C ILE A 159 -1.69 -12.94 -17.86
N THR A 160 -2.89 -13.45 -17.61
CA THR A 160 -3.12 -14.85 -17.30
C THR A 160 -4.56 -15.26 -17.66
N SER A 161 -4.74 -16.55 -17.98
CA SER A 161 -6.06 -17.19 -18.09
C SER A 161 -6.47 -17.96 -16.82
N LYS A 162 -5.62 -17.98 -15.79
CA LYS A 162 -5.92 -18.65 -14.53
C LYS A 162 -6.96 -17.87 -13.74
N PRO A 163 -7.79 -18.54 -12.93
CA PRO A 163 -8.71 -17.85 -12.02
C PRO A 163 -7.98 -16.88 -11.11
N LEU A 164 -8.53 -15.68 -10.98
CA LEU A 164 -8.07 -14.63 -10.10
C LEU A 164 -8.95 -14.59 -8.85
N ASN A 165 -8.36 -14.65 -7.68
CA ASN A 165 -9.09 -14.66 -6.41
C ASN A 165 -8.73 -13.45 -5.57
N ILE A 166 -9.72 -12.72 -5.08
CA ILE A 166 -9.53 -11.62 -4.13
C ILE A 166 -9.89 -12.12 -2.74
N ILE A 167 -9.03 -11.87 -1.74
CA ILE A 167 -9.33 -12.23 -0.36
C ILE A 167 -10.17 -11.12 0.28
N GLY A 168 -11.34 -11.48 0.79
CA GLY A 168 -12.28 -10.53 1.40
C GLY A 168 -12.68 -9.41 0.43
N ASN A 169 -12.58 -8.17 0.86
CA ASN A 169 -12.85 -6.99 0.04
C ASN A 169 -11.59 -6.40 -0.62
N GLY A 170 -10.48 -7.13 -0.62
CA GLY A 170 -9.19 -6.63 -1.07
C GLY A 170 -8.28 -6.20 0.09
N ASN A 171 -7.13 -5.63 -0.27
CA ASN A 171 -5.99 -5.37 0.60
C ASN A 171 -5.27 -6.66 1.06
N ILE A 172 -3.97 -6.55 1.37
CA ILE A 172 -3.14 -7.70 1.76
C ILE A 172 -3.29 -8.06 3.25
N ASN A 173 -3.51 -7.07 4.11
CA ASN A 173 -3.42 -7.23 5.55
C ASN A 173 -4.56 -6.58 6.35
N GLY A 174 -5.44 -5.84 5.68
CA GLY A 174 -6.47 -5.06 6.34
C GLY A 174 -5.90 -3.95 7.22
N ILE A 175 -6.77 -3.33 8.00
CA ILE A 175 -6.41 -2.24 8.91
C ILE A 175 -6.59 -2.69 10.37
N ASP A 176 -5.62 -2.36 11.21
CA ASP A 176 -5.68 -2.55 12.65
C ASP A 176 -6.50 -1.43 13.29
N LEU A 177 -7.76 -1.69 13.58
CA LEU A 177 -8.67 -0.71 14.16
C LEU A 177 -8.40 -0.42 15.64
N GLU A 178 -7.66 -1.30 16.34
CA GLU A 178 -7.22 -1.07 17.71
C GLU A 178 -6.03 -0.09 17.75
N PHE A 179 -5.12 -0.23 16.77
CA PHE A 179 -3.99 0.70 16.63
C PHE A 179 -4.44 2.02 16.01
N PHE A 180 -5.19 2.00 14.89
CA PHE A 180 -5.73 3.21 14.26
C PHE A 180 -7.03 3.62 14.94
N ASP A 181 -6.90 4.14 16.18
CA ASP A 181 -7.97 4.64 17.00
C ASP A 181 -7.60 5.97 17.67
N GLN A 182 -8.60 6.79 17.94
CA GLN A 182 -8.46 8.09 18.61
C GLN A 182 -8.40 7.92 20.13
N THR A 183 -7.33 7.25 20.60
CA THR A 183 -7.10 7.07 22.04
C THR A 183 -6.77 8.41 22.74
N PRO A 184 -7.00 8.55 24.06
CA PRO A 184 -6.65 9.77 24.78
C PRO A 184 -5.21 10.22 24.56
N ALA A 185 -4.26 9.27 24.52
CA ALA A 185 -2.85 9.58 24.28
C ALA A 185 -2.58 10.13 22.87
N ILE A 186 -3.29 9.65 21.85
CA ILE A 186 -3.18 10.17 20.47
C ILE A 186 -3.85 11.54 20.37
N LEU A 187 -5.01 11.74 21.02
CA LEU A 187 -5.67 13.05 21.07
C LEU A 187 -4.77 14.11 21.70
N GLU A 188 -4.14 13.81 22.83
CA GLU A 188 -3.18 14.72 23.50
C GLU A 188 -1.98 15.05 22.59
N GLN A 189 -1.44 14.06 21.87
CA GLN A 189 -0.35 14.30 20.92
C GLN A 189 -0.80 15.16 19.72
N ALA A 190 -2.04 14.98 19.26
CA ALA A 190 -2.59 15.72 18.13
C ALA A 190 -2.80 17.20 18.43
N GLU A 191 -3.07 17.56 19.71
CA GLU A 191 -3.25 18.98 20.11
C GLU A 191 -2.02 19.86 19.75
N LYS A 192 -0.81 19.29 19.74
CA LYS A 192 0.41 20.00 19.33
C LYS A 192 0.38 20.46 17.87
N TYR A 193 -0.39 19.76 17.04
CA TYR A 193 -0.47 19.99 15.59
C TYR A 193 -1.80 20.62 15.17
N ARG A 194 -2.80 20.66 16.07
CA ARG A 194 -4.10 21.26 15.78
C ARG A 194 -3.99 22.77 15.65
N LYS A 195 -4.74 23.34 14.72
CA LYS A 195 -4.91 24.80 14.56
C LYS A 195 -6.40 25.10 14.65
N GLU A 196 -6.80 25.93 15.62
CA GLU A 196 -8.18 26.36 15.75
C GLU A 196 -8.61 27.21 14.57
N GLU A 197 -9.87 27.07 14.15
CA GLU A 197 -10.49 27.84 13.05
C GLU A 197 -9.80 27.70 11.68
N VAL A 198 -8.94 26.69 11.51
CA VAL A 198 -8.21 26.40 10.26
C VAL A 198 -8.63 25.03 9.73
N VAL A 199 -9.02 24.95 8.46
CA VAL A 199 -9.25 23.67 7.80
C VAL A 199 -7.91 23.08 7.34
N THR A 200 -7.47 22.00 7.98
CA THR A 200 -6.21 21.32 7.69
C THR A 200 -6.43 20.15 6.74
N PHE A 201 -5.78 20.21 5.60
CA PHE A 201 -5.64 19.11 4.66
C PHE A 201 -4.37 18.33 4.98
N CYS A 202 -4.42 17.01 5.02
CA CYS A 202 -3.28 16.15 5.31
C CYS A 202 -3.00 15.20 4.16
N PHE A 203 -1.73 15.07 3.80
CA PHE A 203 -1.21 14.03 2.92
C PHE A 203 -0.19 13.19 3.68
N VAL A 204 -0.22 11.87 3.48
CA VAL A 204 0.78 10.94 4.02
C VAL A 204 1.33 10.07 2.88
N GLY A 205 2.64 10.09 2.71
CA GLY A 205 3.32 9.29 1.69
C GLY A 205 4.66 9.90 1.27
N ARG A 206 5.35 9.24 0.36
CA ARG A 206 6.56 9.82 -0.24
C ARG A 206 6.22 11.08 -1.01
N ILE A 207 7.04 12.11 -0.87
CA ILE A 207 6.87 13.38 -1.59
C ILE A 207 7.53 13.22 -2.97
N VAL A 208 6.75 12.71 -3.91
CA VAL A 208 7.17 12.41 -5.29
C VAL A 208 6.07 12.77 -6.28
N ARG A 209 6.42 12.85 -7.57
CA ARG A 209 5.50 13.26 -8.62
C ARG A 209 4.32 12.29 -8.80
N ASP A 210 4.56 10.96 -8.79
CA ASP A 210 3.51 9.96 -9.01
C ASP A 210 2.47 9.91 -7.88
N LYS A 211 2.72 10.60 -6.76
CA LYS A 211 1.75 10.81 -5.68
C LYS A 211 0.87 12.05 -5.86
N GLY A 212 1.02 12.78 -6.99
CA GLY A 212 0.21 13.95 -7.29
C GLY A 212 0.54 15.17 -6.43
N ILE A 213 1.78 15.24 -5.91
CA ILE A 213 2.19 16.36 -5.02
C ILE A 213 2.24 17.68 -5.76
N ASN A 214 2.59 17.68 -7.06
CA ASN A 214 2.62 18.92 -7.84
C ASN A 214 1.22 19.52 -7.94
N GLU A 215 0.22 18.71 -8.29
CA GLU A 215 -1.18 19.12 -8.37
C GLU A 215 -1.73 19.52 -7.00
N LEU A 216 -1.35 18.78 -5.93
CA LEU A 216 -1.80 19.08 -4.57
C LEU A 216 -1.30 20.45 -4.11
N VAL A 217 -0.03 20.74 -4.29
CA VAL A 217 0.58 22.00 -3.87
C VAL A 217 0.02 23.17 -4.68
N SER A 218 -0.13 23.00 -6.01
CA SER A 218 -0.72 24.03 -6.88
C SER A 218 -2.19 24.30 -6.54
N ALA A 219 -3.01 23.26 -6.39
CA ALA A 219 -4.41 23.40 -6.00
C ALA A 219 -4.57 24.04 -4.61
N PHE A 220 -3.72 23.64 -3.64
CA PHE A 220 -3.73 24.22 -2.30
C PHE A 220 -3.32 25.70 -2.30
N GLN A 221 -2.31 26.08 -3.06
CA GLN A 221 -1.90 27.48 -3.17
C GLN A 221 -3.06 28.37 -3.64
N ARG A 222 -3.77 27.95 -4.68
CA ARG A 222 -4.96 28.64 -5.17
C ARG A 222 -6.07 28.71 -4.11
N LEU A 223 -6.29 27.58 -3.42
CA LEU A 223 -7.29 27.51 -2.36
C LEU A 223 -6.96 28.48 -1.22
N HIS A 224 -5.71 28.48 -0.75
CA HIS A 224 -5.26 29.33 0.35
C HIS A 224 -5.35 30.83 0.02
N GLN A 225 -5.10 31.19 -1.25
CA GLN A 225 -5.29 32.58 -1.71
C GLN A 225 -6.76 33.05 -1.60
N ALA A 226 -7.72 32.17 -1.88
CA ALA A 226 -9.14 32.46 -1.78
C ALA A 226 -9.67 32.30 -0.33
N TYR A 227 -9.10 31.36 0.43
CA TYR A 227 -9.53 30.97 1.77
C TYR A 227 -8.32 30.88 2.72
N PRO A 228 -7.87 32.01 3.32
CA PRO A 228 -6.62 32.05 4.13
C PRO A 228 -6.65 31.15 5.37
N ASN A 229 -7.83 30.78 5.88
CA ASN A 229 -7.97 29.87 7.02
C ASN A 229 -7.85 28.38 6.60
N THR A 230 -6.87 28.07 5.78
CA THR A 230 -6.58 26.70 5.33
C THR A 230 -5.10 26.37 5.57
N ARG A 231 -4.79 25.10 5.74
CA ARG A 231 -3.43 24.59 5.94
C ARG A 231 -3.25 23.23 5.25
N LEU A 232 -2.04 22.99 4.74
CA LEU A 232 -1.64 21.70 4.18
C LEU A 232 -0.49 21.10 5.00
N VAL A 233 -0.69 19.89 5.51
CA VAL A 233 0.32 19.10 6.22
C VAL A 233 0.77 17.94 5.33
N LEU A 234 2.07 17.89 5.04
CA LEU A 234 2.70 16.85 4.24
C LEU A 234 3.56 15.96 5.14
N VAL A 235 3.21 14.67 5.28
CA VAL A 235 3.94 13.71 6.11
C VAL A 235 4.62 12.68 5.23
N GLY A 236 5.93 12.62 5.27
CA GLY A 236 6.75 11.66 4.54
C GLY A 236 8.03 12.25 3.96
N PRO A 237 8.94 11.40 3.50
CA PRO A 237 10.23 11.84 2.97
C PRO A 237 10.12 12.28 1.50
N PHE A 238 10.98 13.20 1.11
CA PHE A 238 11.29 13.39 -0.31
C PHE A 238 12.11 12.21 -0.85
N GLU A 239 11.87 11.85 -2.10
CA GLU A 239 12.65 10.83 -2.81
C GLU A 239 13.17 11.40 -4.13
N GLU A 240 14.36 11.99 -4.07
CA GLU A 240 14.93 12.78 -5.18
C GLU A 240 15.44 11.94 -6.36
N GLN A 241 15.77 10.66 -6.12
CA GLN A 241 16.46 9.82 -7.11
C GLN A 241 15.52 9.11 -8.10
N LEU A 242 14.29 8.84 -7.74
CA LEU A 242 13.41 7.99 -8.54
C LEU A 242 12.31 8.76 -9.29
N ASP A 243 11.66 9.71 -8.64
CA ASP A 243 10.55 10.47 -9.22
C ASP A 243 10.35 11.80 -8.48
N PRO A 244 11.30 12.77 -8.58
CA PRO A 244 11.25 14.02 -7.84
C PRO A 244 10.05 14.87 -8.25
N VAL A 245 9.55 15.67 -7.31
CA VAL A 245 8.61 16.74 -7.59
C VAL A 245 9.28 17.86 -8.43
N LEU A 246 8.48 18.72 -9.04
CA LEU A 246 9.00 19.88 -9.76
C LEU A 246 9.76 20.82 -8.83
N PRO A 247 10.82 21.50 -9.31
CA PRO A 247 11.59 22.44 -8.48
C PRO A 247 10.72 23.54 -7.85
N GLU A 248 9.77 24.09 -8.59
CA GLU A 248 8.82 25.08 -8.10
C GLU A 248 7.89 24.53 -7.00
N THR A 249 7.46 23.28 -7.11
CA THR A 249 6.70 22.60 -6.07
C THR A 249 7.53 22.42 -4.80
N ARG A 250 8.79 22.03 -4.95
CA ARG A 250 9.74 21.92 -3.84
C ARG A 250 9.92 23.25 -3.13
N GLN A 251 10.18 24.32 -3.89
CA GLN A 251 10.32 25.66 -3.36
C GLN A 251 9.06 26.13 -2.62
N MET A 252 7.88 25.83 -3.19
CA MET A 252 6.60 26.18 -2.56
C MET A 252 6.44 25.46 -1.21
N ILE A 253 6.73 24.15 -1.13
CA ILE A 253 6.66 23.38 0.13
C ILE A 253 7.59 23.97 1.19
N GLU A 254 8.77 24.45 0.80
CA GLU A 254 9.78 24.98 1.75
C GLU A 254 9.51 26.41 2.19
N GLN A 255 8.81 27.22 1.40
CA GLN A 255 8.67 28.66 1.64
C GLN A 255 7.26 29.12 2.01
N HIS A 256 6.23 28.34 1.69
CA HIS A 256 4.84 28.74 1.92
C HIS A 256 4.43 28.53 3.38
N THR A 257 4.02 29.58 4.06
CA THR A 257 3.74 29.59 5.52
C THR A 257 2.57 28.67 5.95
N ALA A 258 1.65 28.36 5.03
CA ALA A 258 0.51 27.47 5.30
C ALA A 258 0.74 26.02 4.82
N ILE A 259 1.94 25.68 4.31
CA ILE A 259 2.33 24.32 3.97
C ILE A 259 3.40 23.86 4.97
N GLU A 260 3.10 22.83 5.72
CA GLU A 260 3.99 22.27 6.73
C GLU A 260 4.48 20.88 6.31
N TRP A 261 5.77 20.74 6.03
CA TRP A 261 6.38 19.44 5.75
C TRP A 261 7.00 18.86 7.02
N MET A 262 6.49 17.71 7.45
CA MET A 262 6.85 17.03 8.69
C MET A 262 7.97 15.98 8.54
N GLY A 263 8.44 15.72 7.31
CA GLY A 263 9.39 14.65 7.07
C GLY A 263 8.83 13.26 7.38
N TRP A 264 9.72 12.28 7.55
CA TRP A 264 9.36 10.93 7.97
C TRP A 264 8.86 10.94 9.42
N GLN A 265 7.74 10.26 9.67
CA GLN A 265 7.17 10.06 11.00
C GLN A 265 6.90 8.57 11.24
N ASP A 266 7.30 8.08 12.40
CA ASP A 266 7.05 6.69 12.80
C ASP A 266 5.57 6.46 13.15
N ASP A 267 4.89 7.47 13.66
CA ASP A 267 3.46 7.46 13.96
C ASP A 267 2.76 8.63 13.27
N ILE A 268 1.90 8.30 12.33
CA ILE A 268 1.14 9.29 11.55
C ILE A 268 -0.20 9.66 12.20
N ARG A 269 -0.65 8.91 13.22
CA ARG A 269 -1.98 9.10 13.83
C ARG A 269 -2.20 10.49 14.41
N PRO A 270 -1.24 11.12 15.11
CA PRO A 270 -1.42 12.49 15.63
C PRO A 270 -1.68 13.52 14.50
N PHE A 271 -1.04 13.36 13.35
CA PHE A 271 -1.23 14.27 12.20
C PHE A 271 -2.59 14.05 11.54
N LEU A 272 -3.04 12.80 11.43
CA LEU A 272 -4.36 12.48 10.93
C LEU A 272 -5.45 13.06 11.83
N VAL A 273 -5.32 12.88 13.17
CA VAL A 273 -6.30 13.40 14.14
C VAL A 273 -6.32 14.92 14.20
N ALA A 274 -5.18 15.57 13.95
CA ALA A 274 -5.07 17.04 13.92
C ALA A 274 -5.56 17.66 12.60
N SER A 275 -6.09 16.86 11.69
CA SER A 275 -6.53 17.29 10.35
C SER A 275 -8.01 17.05 10.14
N GLU A 276 -8.61 17.80 9.20
CA GLU A 276 -10.03 17.73 8.86
C GLU A 276 -10.30 16.90 7.60
N VAL A 277 -9.33 16.82 6.68
CA VAL A 277 -9.48 16.14 5.37
C VAL A 277 -8.17 15.46 5.00
N PHE A 278 -8.25 14.21 4.58
CA PHE A 278 -7.12 13.51 3.99
C PHE A 278 -7.15 13.64 2.47
N VAL A 279 -6.02 14.01 1.85
CA VAL A 279 -5.93 14.22 0.40
C VAL A 279 -4.86 13.31 -0.18
N PHE A 280 -5.23 12.44 -1.13
CA PHE A 280 -4.33 11.46 -1.73
C PHE A 280 -4.50 11.39 -3.25
N PRO A 281 -3.92 12.36 -4.01
CA PRO A 281 -4.11 12.49 -5.44
C PRO A 281 -3.14 11.65 -6.27
N SER A 282 -2.80 10.44 -5.81
CA SER A 282 -1.83 9.55 -6.46
C SER A 282 -2.26 9.17 -7.87
N TYR A 283 -1.29 8.97 -8.77
CA TYR A 283 -1.55 8.57 -10.16
C TYR A 283 -1.76 7.06 -10.31
N ARG A 284 -1.23 6.26 -9.40
CA ARG A 284 -1.33 4.81 -9.42
C ARG A 284 -1.11 4.20 -8.05
N GLU A 285 -1.89 3.19 -7.71
CA GLU A 285 -1.74 2.37 -6.51
C GLU A 285 -2.13 0.91 -6.80
N GLY A 286 -1.79 0.02 -5.89
CA GLY A 286 -2.47 -1.26 -5.78
C GLY A 286 -3.67 -1.13 -4.85
N PHE A 287 -3.38 -0.93 -3.56
CA PHE A 287 -4.37 -0.68 -2.51
C PHE A 287 -3.75 0.21 -1.43
N PRO A 288 -4.00 1.52 -1.42
CA PRO A 288 -3.25 2.46 -0.59
C PRO A 288 -3.62 2.35 0.90
N ASN A 289 -2.73 1.77 1.71
CA ASN A 289 -2.93 1.63 3.15
C ASN A 289 -3.17 2.96 3.86
N VAL A 290 -2.55 4.04 3.39
CA VAL A 290 -2.71 5.37 4.00
C VAL A 290 -4.13 5.91 3.90
N VAL A 291 -4.88 5.54 2.85
CA VAL A 291 -6.31 5.88 2.71
C VAL A 291 -7.15 5.07 3.70
N LEU A 292 -6.83 3.77 3.90
CA LEU A 292 -7.45 2.96 4.95
C LEU A 292 -7.17 3.53 6.35
N GLN A 293 -5.92 3.97 6.59
CA GLN A 293 -5.50 4.54 7.87
C GLN A 293 -6.22 5.86 8.16
N ALA A 294 -6.28 6.76 7.18
CA ALA A 294 -7.00 8.03 7.31
C ALA A 294 -8.49 7.81 7.58
N GLY A 295 -9.15 6.94 6.80
CA GLY A 295 -10.55 6.61 7.02
C GLY A 295 -10.80 5.91 8.36
N ALA A 296 -9.90 5.03 8.83
CA ALA A 296 -9.98 4.42 10.17
C ALA A 296 -9.87 5.46 11.29
N MET A 297 -9.07 6.52 11.08
CA MET A 297 -8.98 7.65 12.02
C MET A 297 -10.15 8.65 11.88
N GLY A 298 -11.13 8.38 11.02
CA GLY A 298 -12.36 9.17 10.88
C GLY A 298 -12.28 10.32 9.88
N LEU A 299 -11.22 10.42 9.06
CA LEU A 299 -11.10 11.50 8.09
C LEU A 299 -11.87 11.19 6.80
N PRO A 300 -12.65 12.14 6.27
CA PRO A 300 -13.10 12.10 4.90
C PRO A 300 -11.90 12.24 3.97
N CYS A 301 -11.91 11.51 2.85
CA CYS A 301 -10.77 11.46 1.95
C CYS A 301 -11.12 12.08 0.58
N ILE A 302 -10.18 12.83 -0.01
CA ILE A 302 -10.18 13.17 -1.43
C ILE A 302 -9.15 12.26 -2.09
N VAL A 303 -9.57 11.42 -3.04
CA VAL A 303 -8.71 10.47 -3.72
C VAL A 303 -8.92 10.53 -5.23
N THR A 304 -7.95 10.09 -5.98
CA THR A 304 -8.08 9.93 -7.43
C THR A 304 -8.80 8.62 -7.80
N ASP A 305 -9.46 8.62 -8.96
CA ASP A 305 -10.12 7.44 -9.55
C ASP A 305 -9.09 6.46 -10.12
N ILE A 306 -8.43 5.76 -9.20
CA ILE A 306 -7.41 4.74 -9.49
C ILE A 306 -7.65 3.48 -8.65
N ASN A 307 -6.99 2.39 -9.06
CA ASN A 307 -7.08 1.11 -8.35
C ASN A 307 -6.84 1.27 -6.84
N GLY A 308 -7.62 0.58 -6.05
CA GLY A 308 -7.59 0.63 -4.60
C GLY A 308 -8.23 1.88 -4.02
N SER A 309 -7.87 3.08 -4.46
CA SER A 309 -8.44 4.33 -3.94
C SER A 309 -9.96 4.38 -4.14
N ASN A 310 -10.45 4.09 -5.36
CA ASN A 310 -11.87 4.03 -5.70
C ASN A 310 -12.59 2.78 -5.18
N GLU A 311 -11.86 1.85 -4.57
CA GLU A 311 -12.42 0.69 -3.87
C GLU A 311 -12.61 0.98 -2.37
N ILE A 312 -11.72 1.79 -1.80
CA ILE A 312 -11.75 2.20 -0.39
C ILE A 312 -12.78 3.31 -0.18
N ILE A 313 -12.75 4.33 -1.04
CA ILE A 313 -13.64 5.48 -0.96
C ILE A 313 -14.88 5.22 -1.82
N SER A 314 -16.03 5.53 -1.24
CA SER A 314 -17.33 5.57 -1.90
C SER A 314 -17.73 7.03 -2.05
N GLU A 315 -17.93 7.49 -3.29
CA GLU A 315 -18.25 8.88 -3.62
C GLU A 315 -19.42 9.40 -2.79
N SER A 316 -19.25 10.57 -2.18
CA SER A 316 -20.25 11.26 -1.35
C SER A 316 -20.72 10.49 -0.09
N ILE A 317 -20.04 9.39 0.29
CA ILE A 317 -20.30 8.63 1.51
C ILE A 317 -19.18 8.84 2.53
N ASN A 318 -17.92 8.52 2.19
CA ASN A 318 -16.77 8.71 3.06
C ASN A 318 -15.65 9.54 2.42
N GLY A 319 -15.93 10.20 1.29
CA GLY A 319 -14.99 11.06 0.60
C GLY A 319 -15.44 11.45 -0.79
N CYS A 320 -14.50 12.00 -1.56
CA CYS A 320 -14.67 12.41 -2.96
C CYS A 320 -13.65 11.66 -3.84
N ILE A 321 -14.09 11.28 -5.05
CA ILE A 321 -13.25 10.64 -6.06
C ILE A 321 -13.10 11.61 -7.24
N ILE A 322 -11.87 11.95 -7.59
CA ILE A 322 -11.55 12.90 -8.65
C ILE A 322 -10.74 12.23 -9.78
N PRO A 323 -10.78 12.77 -11.01
CA PRO A 323 -9.89 12.31 -12.07
C PRO A 323 -8.40 12.46 -11.68
N SER A 324 -7.57 11.46 -12.01
CA SER A 324 -6.12 11.55 -11.79
C SER A 324 -5.48 12.65 -12.64
N GLN A 325 -4.44 13.30 -12.12
CA GLN A 325 -3.70 14.39 -12.78
C GLN A 325 -4.59 15.58 -13.19
N ASN A 326 -5.59 15.89 -12.38
CA ASN A 326 -6.53 16.99 -12.62
C ASN A 326 -6.51 17.96 -11.44
N GLU A 327 -5.68 19.01 -11.54
CA GLU A 327 -5.53 20.04 -10.53
C GLU A 327 -6.86 20.79 -10.27
N GLN A 328 -7.63 21.07 -11.32
CA GLN A 328 -8.90 21.79 -11.16
C GLN A 328 -9.92 20.99 -10.36
N ALA A 329 -10.08 19.71 -10.67
CA ALA A 329 -10.96 18.82 -9.91
C ALA A 329 -10.49 18.65 -8.46
N LEU A 330 -9.16 18.65 -8.22
CA LEU A 330 -8.61 18.61 -6.88
C LEU A 330 -8.92 19.89 -6.11
N TYR A 331 -8.74 21.06 -6.73
CA TYR A 331 -9.12 22.35 -6.15
C TYR A 331 -10.60 22.37 -5.75
N GLU A 332 -11.49 22.00 -6.68
CA GLU A 332 -12.96 22.00 -6.44
C GLU A 332 -13.34 21.03 -5.31
N ALA A 333 -12.72 19.84 -5.25
CA ALA A 333 -12.96 18.90 -4.16
C ALA A 333 -12.45 19.44 -2.81
N MET A 334 -11.30 20.11 -2.78
CA MET A 334 -10.78 20.74 -1.56
C MET A 334 -11.67 21.92 -1.13
N GLU A 335 -12.11 22.76 -2.06
CA GLU A 335 -13.04 23.87 -1.81
C GLU A 335 -14.38 23.37 -1.24
N LYS A 336 -14.95 22.31 -1.81
CA LYS A 336 -16.15 21.67 -1.28
C LYS A 336 -16.00 21.23 0.17
N MET A 337 -14.81 20.72 0.55
CA MET A 337 -14.51 20.30 1.91
C MET A 337 -14.37 21.47 2.92
N LEU A 338 -14.39 22.73 2.49
CA LEU A 338 -14.46 23.87 3.41
C LEU A 338 -15.86 23.97 4.05
N ASN A 339 -16.91 23.44 3.40
CA ASN A 339 -18.23 23.36 4.00
C ASN A 339 -18.20 22.36 5.17
N GLN A 340 -18.40 22.86 6.38
CA GLN A 340 -18.33 22.07 7.60
C GLN A 340 -19.39 20.97 7.66
N GLU A 341 -20.61 21.23 7.25
CA GLU A 341 -21.71 20.26 7.28
C GLU A 341 -21.42 19.07 6.35
N GLU A 342 -21.02 19.35 5.11
CA GLU A 342 -20.63 18.30 4.15
C GLU A 342 -19.45 17.47 4.67
N ARG A 343 -18.41 18.14 5.18
CA ARG A 343 -17.23 17.48 5.74
C ARG A 343 -17.60 16.57 6.90
N GLN A 344 -18.40 17.04 7.85
CA GLN A 344 -18.86 16.25 9.00
C GLN A 344 -19.70 15.05 8.59
N LYS A 345 -20.59 15.21 7.61
CA LYS A 345 -21.38 14.10 7.07
C LYS A 345 -20.51 12.97 6.52
N LEU A 346 -19.48 13.32 5.76
CA LEU A 346 -18.52 12.34 5.22
C LEU A 346 -17.67 11.71 6.31
N ALA A 347 -17.20 12.50 7.28
CA ALA A 347 -16.40 12.05 8.41
C ALA A 347 -17.13 11.02 9.28
N GLN A 348 -18.43 11.21 9.53
CA GLN A 348 -19.26 10.25 10.27
C GLN A 348 -19.28 8.85 9.63
N GLN A 349 -19.12 8.76 8.31
CA GLN A 349 -19.11 7.50 7.59
C GLN A 349 -17.69 6.95 7.34
N ALA A 350 -16.63 7.76 7.54
CA ALA A 350 -15.27 7.38 7.21
C ALA A 350 -14.84 6.08 7.94
N ARG A 351 -14.84 6.09 9.26
CA ARG A 351 -14.45 4.91 10.07
C ARG A 351 -15.39 3.71 9.89
N PRO A 352 -16.74 3.85 9.92
CA PRO A 352 -17.65 2.73 9.68
C PRO A 352 -17.42 2.01 8.35
N GLN A 353 -17.20 2.75 7.25
CA GLN A 353 -16.95 2.16 5.93
C GLN A 353 -15.65 1.34 5.92
N ILE A 354 -14.61 1.82 6.57
CA ILE A 354 -13.34 1.10 6.67
C ILE A 354 -13.48 -0.13 7.58
N ALA A 355 -14.08 0.02 8.76
CA ALA A 355 -14.23 -1.04 9.75
C ALA A 355 -15.03 -2.24 9.19
N ASN A 356 -16.15 -1.96 8.54
CA ASN A 356 -17.02 -3.00 8.00
C ASN A 356 -16.40 -3.80 6.86
N ARG A 357 -15.42 -3.24 6.13
CA ARG A 357 -14.91 -3.83 4.89
C ARG A 357 -13.49 -4.33 5.01
N TYR A 358 -12.65 -3.71 5.85
CA TYR A 358 -11.21 -3.90 5.83
C TYR A 358 -10.61 -4.20 7.21
N GLU A 359 -11.43 -4.55 8.21
CA GLU A 359 -10.92 -4.93 9.53
C GLU A 359 -9.96 -6.12 9.41
N ARG A 360 -8.78 -5.98 10.01
CA ARG A 360 -7.64 -6.91 9.89
C ARG A 360 -7.98 -8.34 10.30
N LYS A 361 -8.64 -8.52 11.45
CA LYS A 361 -8.94 -9.85 11.98
C LYS A 361 -9.94 -10.60 11.10
N ALA A 362 -10.88 -9.88 10.48
CA ALA A 362 -11.82 -10.46 9.51
C ALA A 362 -11.10 -10.92 8.24
N LEU A 363 -10.19 -10.08 7.70
CA LEU A 363 -9.39 -10.43 6.53
C LEU A 363 -8.47 -11.63 6.81
N TRP A 364 -7.86 -11.70 7.99
CA TRP A 364 -7.02 -12.84 8.38
C TRP A 364 -7.80 -14.15 8.46
N LYS A 365 -9.05 -14.13 8.92
CA LYS A 365 -9.93 -15.31 8.92
C LYS A 365 -10.18 -15.79 7.49
N GLU A 366 -10.47 -14.86 6.56
CA GLU A 366 -10.68 -15.21 5.15
C GLU A 366 -9.38 -15.75 4.51
N LEU A 367 -8.22 -15.14 4.78
CA LEU A 367 -6.93 -15.63 4.31
C LEU A 367 -6.62 -17.04 4.82
N LEU A 368 -6.87 -17.30 6.11
CA LEU A 368 -6.64 -18.60 6.73
C LEU A 368 -7.60 -19.66 6.15
N LYS A 369 -8.87 -19.31 5.97
CA LYS A 369 -9.86 -20.18 5.31
C LYS A 369 -9.43 -20.52 3.89
N PHE A 370 -8.95 -19.52 3.15
CA PHE A 370 -8.41 -19.71 1.81
C PHE A 370 -7.18 -20.64 1.82
N TYR A 371 -6.22 -20.47 2.72
CA TYR A 371 -5.06 -21.36 2.82
C TYR A 371 -5.49 -22.79 3.12
N ARG A 372 -6.43 -22.99 4.05
CA ARG A 372 -6.97 -24.31 4.38
C ARG A 372 -7.67 -25.00 3.20
N SER A 373 -8.36 -24.25 2.34
CA SER A 373 -8.98 -24.81 1.14
C SER A 373 -7.98 -25.36 0.12
N LEU A 374 -6.71 -24.94 0.21
CA LEU A 374 -5.62 -25.43 -0.64
C LEU A 374 -4.95 -26.70 -0.06
N GLU A 375 -5.32 -27.11 1.13
CA GLU A 375 -4.72 -28.27 1.82
C GLU A 375 -5.27 -29.63 1.37
N GLY A 376 -6.41 -29.62 0.72
CA GLY A 376 -7.22 -30.86 0.24
C GLY A 376 -7.01 -31.35 -0.85
#